data_9a5ba67e94654fb7fa55634ddf520abc
#
_entry.id   9a5ba67e94654fb7fa55634ddf520abc
#
_cell.length_a   1.000
_cell.length_b   1.000
_cell.length_c   1.000
_cell.angle_alpha   90.00
_cell.angle_beta   90.00
_cell.angle_gamma   90.00
#
_symmetry.space_group_name_H-M   'P 1'
#
loop_
_entity.id
_entity.type
_entity.pdbx_description
1 polymer ?
#
loop_
_entity_poly.entity_id
_entity_poly.type
_entity_poly.pdbx_seq_one_letter_code
_entity_poly.pdbx_strand_id
1 'polypeptide(L)'
;MTDRNIEMARRIAAAVQKAGGRTYFVGGYVRDLLLGRENKDIDIEVHGISVQALEKILDMLGQRLTMGASFGIMGLRHYDLDIAMPRSETVTGRGHKDFEVFVDPFIGEEKAAHRRDFTMNALMQNVLTGEILDFFGGKEDILRRRIRHVNETTFVEDPLRVLRAAQFAARFGFEVDEETVALSSGMDLSALPGERILLELEKALLKAARPSRFFEELRKMDQLSEWFPELEKLIGVPQNAQYHPEGDVWIHTMQVLDEAAGMRNAVSEPLWFMLSALSHDFGKQVTTVREGETYHAYRHEKEGLPLVRRFLQKITKEVKLTSYVLNMTELHMEPNRNVHDGAHIKAFMKMFDRSVSPGDLILLAKADHMGRIGKETDRAALAAAYEPIGGRLDEMLRVYEGRMNRPYLTGKDLIEAGVKPGPVFTYALGYAHKLRLAGVSREEQLSQTLGMIRKQDRRED
;
A
#
# COMPACT_ATOMS: atom_id res chain seq x y z
N MET A 1 -6.10 -6.61 24.95
CA MET A 1 -7.21 -5.75 24.43
C MET A 1 -8.32 -6.60 23.81
N THR A 2 -8.02 -7.58 23.00
CA THR A 2 -9.01 -8.47 22.34
C THR A 2 -9.93 -9.16 23.34
N ASP A 3 -9.41 -9.74 24.44
CA ASP A 3 -10.21 -10.39 25.48
C ASP A 3 -11.22 -9.45 26.14
N ARG A 4 -10.86 -8.19 26.36
CA ARG A 4 -11.75 -7.18 26.95
C ARG A 4 -12.91 -6.82 26.01
N ASN A 5 -12.68 -6.76 24.71
CA ASN A 5 -13.71 -6.49 23.70
C ASN A 5 -14.66 -7.69 23.58
N ILE A 6 -14.13 -8.91 23.59
CA ILE A 6 -14.94 -10.16 23.58
C ILE A 6 -15.79 -10.25 24.85
N GLU A 7 -15.26 -9.92 26.01
CA GLU A 7 -16.00 -9.87 27.28
C GLU A 7 -17.16 -8.88 27.19
N MET A 8 -16.91 -7.66 26.65
CA MET A 8 -17.98 -6.67 26.46
C MET A 8 -19.02 -7.16 25.44
N ALA A 9 -18.61 -7.77 24.33
CA ALA A 9 -19.53 -8.38 23.38
C ALA A 9 -20.45 -9.43 24.05
N ARG A 10 -19.91 -10.27 24.95
CA ARG A 10 -20.69 -11.23 25.73
C ARG A 10 -21.67 -10.55 26.70
N ARG A 11 -21.27 -9.46 27.35
CA ARG A 11 -22.16 -8.68 28.23
C ARG A 11 -23.31 -8.06 27.43
N ILE A 12 -23.02 -7.49 26.26
CA ILE A 12 -24.04 -6.97 25.35
C ILE A 12 -24.99 -8.10 24.93
N ALA A 13 -24.43 -9.22 24.47
CA ALA A 13 -25.22 -10.37 24.02
C ALA A 13 -26.15 -10.92 25.12
N ALA A 14 -25.69 -11.01 26.36
CA ALA A 14 -26.52 -11.44 27.51
C ALA A 14 -27.66 -10.45 27.79
N ALA A 15 -27.42 -9.14 27.67
CA ALA A 15 -28.47 -8.13 27.84
C ALA A 15 -29.48 -8.14 26.68
N VAL A 16 -29.00 -8.29 25.44
CA VAL A 16 -29.82 -8.43 24.23
C VAL A 16 -30.71 -9.70 24.32
N GLN A 17 -30.15 -10.83 24.78
CA GLN A 17 -30.90 -12.07 24.95
C GLN A 17 -32.04 -11.93 25.97
N LYS A 18 -31.83 -11.22 27.08
CA LYS A 18 -32.88 -10.90 28.06
C LYS A 18 -34.00 -10.04 27.49
N ALA A 19 -33.68 -9.24 26.44
CA ALA A 19 -34.67 -8.44 25.72
C ALA A 19 -35.33 -9.20 24.54
N GLY A 20 -35.03 -10.50 24.36
CA GLY A 20 -35.58 -11.36 23.32
C GLY A 20 -34.83 -11.36 22.00
N GLY A 21 -33.67 -10.71 21.94
CA GLY A 21 -32.82 -10.65 20.74
C GLY A 21 -31.69 -11.67 20.72
N ARG A 22 -30.86 -11.58 19.67
CA ARG A 22 -29.66 -12.42 19.46
C ARG A 22 -28.52 -11.56 18.98
N THR A 23 -27.29 -11.98 19.30
CA THR A 23 -26.07 -11.25 18.93
C THR A 23 -25.07 -12.21 18.33
N TYR A 24 -24.49 -11.81 17.21
CA TYR A 24 -23.52 -12.60 16.46
C TYR A 24 -22.23 -11.81 16.23
N PHE A 25 -21.08 -12.47 16.37
CA PHE A 25 -19.88 -12.02 15.71
C PHE A 25 -20.05 -12.22 14.21
N VAL A 26 -19.57 -11.28 13.39
CA VAL A 26 -19.82 -11.27 11.96
C VAL A 26 -18.59 -10.90 11.14
N GLY A 27 -18.63 -11.16 9.85
CA GLY A 27 -17.65 -10.69 8.87
C GLY A 27 -16.26 -11.25 9.07
N GLY A 28 -15.26 -10.35 9.04
CA GLY A 28 -13.85 -10.70 9.10
C GLY A 28 -13.43 -11.47 10.34
N TYR A 29 -14.04 -11.19 11.47
CA TYR A 29 -13.73 -11.86 12.75
C TYR A 29 -13.98 -13.38 12.68
N VAL A 30 -15.17 -13.81 12.19
CA VAL A 30 -15.53 -15.24 12.13
C VAL A 30 -14.66 -15.98 11.11
N ARG A 31 -14.39 -15.35 9.95
CA ARG A 31 -13.48 -15.91 8.94
C ARG A 31 -12.08 -16.11 9.53
N ASP A 32 -11.53 -15.08 10.17
CA ASP A 32 -10.15 -15.11 10.67
C ASP A 32 -10.00 -16.10 11.82
N LEU A 33 -11.05 -16.25 12.66
CA LEU A 33 -11.13 -17.31 13.67
C LEU A 33 -11.02 -18.72 13.05
N LEU A 34 -11.74 -18.99 11.97
CA LEU A 34 -11.70 -20.27 11.26
C LEU A 34 -10.34 -20.51 10.56
N LEU A 35 -9.66 -19.44 10.17
CA LEU A 35 -8.32 -19.49 9.59
C LEU A 35 -7.21 -19.60 10.64
N GLY A 36 -7.54 -19.59 11.94
CA GLY A 36 -6.55 -19.58 13.02
C GLY A 36 -5.71 -18.31 13.07
N ARG A 37 -6.25 -17.17 12.60
CA ARG A 37 -5.59 -15.86 12.56
C ARG A 37 -6.14 -14.95 13.66
N GLU A 38 -5.26 -14.20 14.30
CA GLU A 38 -5.70 -13.14 15.21
C GLU A 38 -6.40 -12.02 14.41
N ASN A 39 -7.57 -11.62 14.88
CA ASN A 39 -8.26 -10.43 14.40
C ASN A 39 -8.60 -9.52 15.60
N LYS A 40 -8.21 -8.27 15.52
CA LYS A 40 -8.46 -7.26 16.58
C LYS A 40 -9.74 -6.47 16.30
N ASP A 41 -10.19 -6.44 15.06
CA ASP A 41 -11.40 -5.74 14.63
C ASP A 41 -12.60 -6.67 14.91
N ILE A 42 -13.39 -6.36 15.93
CA ILE A 42 -14.52 -7.19 16.36
C ILE A 42 -15.82 -6.49 15.97
N ASP A 43 -16.53 -7.10 15.02
CA ASP A 43 -17.85 -6.64 14.59
C ASP A 43 -18.91 -7.56 15.20
N ILE A 44 -19.93 -6.99 15.84
CA ILE A 44 -21.12 -7.72 16.25
C ILE A 44 -22.40 -7.17 15.60
N GLU A 45 -23.31 -8.08 15.28
CA GLU A 45 -24.61 -7.75 14.70
C GLU A 45 -25.73 -8.20 15.65
N VAL A 46 -26.66 -7.28 15.96
CA VAL A 46 -27.75 -7.49 16.93
C VAL A 46 -29.09 -7.63 16.20
N HIS A 47 -29.78 -8.73 16.44
CA HIS A 47 -31.04 -9.08 15.80
C HIS A 47 -32.18 -9.17 16.82
N GLY A 48 -33.43 -8.96 16.38
CA GLY A 48 -34.64 -9.28 17.10
C GLY A 48 -35.05 -8.31 18.21
N ILE A 49 -34.39 -7.14 18.31
CA ILE A 49 -34.81 -6.04 19.20
C ILE A 49 -34.80 -4.71 18.43
N SER A 50 -35.57 -3.74 18.90
CA SER A 50 -35.61 -2.42 18.27
C SER A 50 -34.29 -1.64 18.50
N VAL A 51 -34.01 -0.64 17.63
CA VAL A 51 -32.87 0.28 17.78
C VAL A 51 -32.88 0.92 19.16
N GLN A 52 -34.03 1.43 19.62
CA GLN A 52 -34.17 2.08 20.91
C GLN A 52 -33.92 1.12 22.09
N ALA A 53 -34.25 -0.17 21.94
CA ALA A 53 -33.94 -1.17 22.98
C ALA A 53 -32.42 -1.41 23.06
N LEU A 54 -31.74 -1.50 21.91
CA LEU A 54 -30.29 -1.65 21.86
C LEU A 54 -29.59 -0.41 22.45
N GLU A 55 -30.02 0.79 22.09
CA GLU A 55 -29.47 2.03 22.64
C GLU A 55 -29.54 2.08 24.17
N LYS A 56 -30.68 1.72 24.76
CA LYS A 56 -30.83 1.63 26.21
C LYS A 56 -29.90 0.60 26.85
N ILE A 57 -29.70 -0.55 26.20
CA ILE A 57 -28.78 -1.58 26.68
C ILE A 57 -27.36 -1.04 26.68
N LEU A 58 -26.94 -0.38 25.60
CA LEU A 58 -25.58 0.17 25.47
C LEU A 58 -25.35 1.30 26.50
N ASP A 59 -26.32 2.19 26.70
CA ASP A 59 -26.25 3.29 27.68
C ASP A 59 -26.12 2.79 29.13
N MET A 60 -26.68 1.59 29.43
CA MET A 60 -26.48 0.94 30.76
C MET A 60 -25.08 0.30 30.89
N LEU A 61 -24.44 -0.07 29.80
CA LEU A 61 -23.15 -0.76 29.80
C LEU A 61 -21.95 0.19 29.69
N GLY A 62 -22.16 1.41 29.19
CA GLY A 62 -21.10 2.41 29.05
C GLY A 62 -21.54 3.64 28.26
N GLN A 63 -20.59 4.53 28.00
CA GLN A 63 -20.83 5.69 27.14
C GLN A 63 -20.93 5.27 25.67
N ARG A 64 -22.13 5.32 25.12
CA ARG A 64 -22.39 5.01 23.72
C ARG A 64 -21.75 6.06 22.79
N LEU A 65 -21.19 5.59 21.70
CA LEU A 65 -20.69 6.38 20.58
C LEU A 65 -21.55 6.06 19.36
N THR A 66 -21.99 7.08 18.64
CA THR A 66 -22.68 6.91 17.37
C THR A 66 -21.67 7.18 16.26
N MET A 67 -21.27 6.15 15.55
CA MET A 67 -20.34 6.24 14.42
C MET A 67 -21.14 6.09 13.13
N GLY A 68 -21.39 7.23 12.45
CA GLY A 68 -22.16 7.25 11.20
C GLY A 68 -23.67 7.07 11.44
N ALA A 69 -24.35 8.15 11.82
CA ALA A 69 -25.80 8.18 12.08
C ALA A 69 -26.65 7.59 10.92
N SER A 70 -26.14 7.66 9.67
CA SER A 70 -26.79 7.11 8.48
C SER A 70 -26.67 5.59 8.34
N PHE A 71 -25.74 4.93 9.06
CA PHE A 71 -25.44 3.51 8.86
C PHE A 71 -25.82 2.60 10.03
N GLY A 72 -26.36 3.15 11.13
CA GLY A 72 -26.77 2.38 12.29
C GLY A 72 -25.65 1.64 13.02
N ILE A 73 -24.39 2.11 12.90
CA ILE A 73 -23.24 1.56 13.62
C ILE A 73 -23.06 2.32 14.92
N MET A 74 -22.97 1.60 16.01
CA MET A 74 -22.76 2.10 17.36
C MET A 74 -21.46 1.52 17.93
N GLY A 75 -20.88 2.20 18.90
CA GLY A 75 -19.73 1.74 19.67
C GLY A 75 -19.87 2.06 21.13
N LEU A 76 -18.96 1.59 21.96
CA LEU A 76 -18.82 1.97 23.36
C LEU A 76 -17.44 2.59 23.59
N ARG A 77 -17.41 3.71 24.30
CA ARG A 77 -16.16 4.39 24.63
C ARG A 77 -15.19 3.45 25.34
N HIS A 78 -13.92 3.45 24.95
CA HIS A 78 -12.84 2.60 25.42
C HIS A 78 -12.90 1.14 24.97
N TYR A 79 -13.80 0.78 24.06
CA TYR A 79 -13.85 -0.52 23.42
C TYR A 79 -13.70 -0.35 21.91
N ASP A 80 -12.91 -1.24 21.32
CA ASP A 80 -12.74 -1.36 19.86
C ASP A 80 -13.68 -2.47 19.41
N LEU A 81 -14.98 -2.10 19.30
CA LEU A 81 -16.09 -3.01 19.05
C LEU A 81 -17.16 -2.26 18.25
N ASP A 82 -17.35 -2.69 17.01
CA ASP A 82 -18.40 -2.17 16.16
C ASP A 82 -19.69 -2.96 16.38
N ILE A 83 -20.75 -2.24 16.73
CA ILE A 83 -22.06 -2.80 17.04
C ILE A 83 -23.04 -2.34 15.97
N ALA A 84 -23.46 -3.26 15.12
CA ALA A 84 -24.41 -3.00 14.04
C ALA A 84 -25.74 -3.71 14.26
N MET A 85 -26.76 -3.24 13.56
CA MET A 85 -28.01 -3.98 13.36
C MET A 85 -28.16 -4.33 11.89
N PRO A 86 -28.90 -5.40 11.55
CA PRO A 86 -29.19 -5.73 10.16
C PRO A 86 -29.85 -4.56 9.44
N ARG A 87 -29.53 -4.42 8.19
CA ARG A 87 -30.04 -3.34 7.35
C ARG A 87 -30.46 -3.89 6.00
N SER A 88 -31.47 -3.29 5.40
CA SER A 88 -31.81 -3.43 3.99
C SER A 88 -31.28 -2.22 3.23
N GLU A 89 -30.85 -2.42 2.00
CA GLU A 89 -30.42 -1.35 1.11
C GLU A 89 -31.36 -1.34 -0.08
N THR A 90 -31.85 -0.16 -0.44
CA THR A 90 -32.64 0.03 -1.65
C THR A 90 -31.87 0.94 -2.59
N VAL A 91 -31.59 0.45 -3.80
CA VAL A 91 -30.92 1.22 -4.85
C VAL A 91 -31.89 2.30 -5.33
N THR A 92 -31.50 3.57 -5.22
CA THR A 92 -32.30 4.72 -5.66
C THR A 92 -31.76 5.39 -6.92
N GLY A 93 -30.55 4.98 -7.41
CA GLY A 93 -29.92 5.54 -8.60
C GLY A 93 -28.73 4.73 -9.10
N ARG A 94 -27.95 5.28 -10.03
CA ARG A 94 -26.78 4.60 -10.65
C ARG A 94 -25.45 4.92 -9.97
N GLY A 95 -25.45 5.75 -8.93
CA GLY A 95 -24.23 6.23 -8.26
C GLY A 95 -23.97 5.49 -6.95
N HIS A 96 -22.71 5.44 -6.55
CA HIS A 96 -22.23 4.83 -5.30
C HIS A 96 -22.86 5.43 -4.00
N LYS A 97 -23.55 6.59 -4.11
CA LYS A 97 -24.26 7.26 -3.00
C LYS A 97 -25.78 7.13 -3.08
N ASP A 98 -26.28 6.45 -4.10
CA ASP A 98 -27.73 6.36 -4.38
C ASP A 98 -28.36 5.14 -3.72
N PHE A 99 -27.98 4.86 -2.46
CA PHE A 99 -28.58 3.83 -1.63
C PHE A 99 -29.29 4.47 -0.44
N GLU A 100 -30.55 4.13 -0.26
CA GLU A 100 -31.23 4.34 1.02
C GLU A 100 -31.02 3.10 1.91
N VAL A 101 -30.41 3.33 3.08
CA VAL A 101 -30.14 2.27 4.06
C VAL A 101 -31.19 2.32 5.13
N PHE A 102 -31.95 1.24 5.29
CA PHE A 102 -32.94 1.07 6.35
C PHE A 102 -32.46 0.02 7.35
N VAL A 103 -32.37 0.40 8.61
CA VAL A 103 -32.09 -0.57 9.68
C VAL A 103 -33.34 -1.40 9.91
N ASP A 104 -33.25 -2.71 9.71
CA ASP A 104 -34.32 -3.67 9.97
C ASP A 104 -33.80 -4.81 10.87
N PRO A 105 -33.92 -4.65 12.21
CA PRO A 105 -33.45 -5.63 13.17
C PRO A 105 -34.17 -6.99 13.12
N PHE A 106 -35.28 -7.08 12.38
CA PHE A 106 -36.12 -8.24 12.28
C PHE A 106 -36.05 -8.94 10.93
N ILE A 107 -35.17 -8.52 10.03
CA ILE A 107 -35.02 -9.08 8.67
C ILE A 107 -34.62 -10.57 8.68
N GLY A 108 -34.02 -11.04 9.78
CA GLY A 108 -33.50 -12.40 9.94
C GLY A 108 -32.06 -12.57 9.48
N GLU A 109 -31.38 -13.59 10.02
CA GLU A 109 -29.95 -13.80 9.88
C GLU A 109 -29.54 -14.13 8.45
N GLU A 110 -30.30 -15.00 7.78
CA GLU A 110 -30.01 -15.40 6.40
C GLU A 110 -30.08 -14.21 5.43
N LYS A 111 -31.12 -13.37 5.53
CA LYS A 111 -31.27 -12.19 4.68
C LYS A 111 -30.20 -11.13 5.00
N ALA A 112 -29.83 -10.98 6.28
CA ALA A 112 -28.75 -10.09 6.67
C ALA A 112 -27.39 -10.56 6.10
N ALA A 113 -27.14 -11.86 6.09
CA ALA A 113 -25.93 -12.45 5.51
C ALA A 113 -25.92 -12.43 3.98
N HIS A 114 -27.10 -12.53 3.33
CA HIS A 114 -27.25 -12.56 1.87
C HIS A 114 -26.66 -11.35 1.13
N ARG A 115 -26.62 -10.18 1.75
CA ARG A 115 -26.10 -8.94 1.18
C ARG A 115 -24.58 -8.79 1.29
N ARG A 116 -23.89 -9.70 2.00
CA ARG A 116 -22.44 -9.66 2.14
C ARG A 116 -21.75 -9.97 0.81
N ASP A 117 -20.48 -9.56 0.70
CA ASP A 117 -19.71 -9.70 -0.53
C ASP A 117 -19.39 -11.16 -0.88
N PHE A 118 -18.76 -11.87 0.06
CA PHE A 118 -18.27 -13.24 -0.16
C PHE A 118 -18.78 -14.20 0.92
N THR A 119 -18.96 -15.47 0.53
CA THR A 119 -19.43 -16.54 1.42
C THR A 119 -18.59 -16.67 2.68
N MET A 120 -17.27 -16.55 2.57
CA MET A 120 -16.33 -16.59 3.70
C MET A 120 -16.52 -15.43 4.69
N ASN A 121 -17.13 -14.32 4.28
CA ASN A 121 -17.45 -13.17 5.11
C ASN A 121 -18.92 -13.13 5.55
N ALA A 122 -19.75 -14.07 5.06
CA ALA A 122 -21.17 -14.17 5.38
C ALA A 122 -21.47 -15.09 6.59
N LEU A 123 -20.42 -15.62 7.20
CA LEU A 123 -20.50 -16.43 8.42
C LEU A 123 -20.89 -15.57 9.63
N MET A 124 -21.73 -16.13 10.50
CA MET A 124 -22.17 -15.49 11.73
C MET A 124 -21.95 -16.46 12.90
N GLN A 125 -21.29 -16.02 13.98
CA GLN A 125 -21.11 -16.84 15.17
C GLN A 125 -21.88 -16.26 16.35
N ASN A 126 -22.79 -17.05 16.92
CA ASN A 126 -23.50 -16.62 18.12
C ASN A 126 -22.53 -16.35 19.27
N VAL A 127 -22.59 -15.13 19.83
CA VAL A 127 -21.64 -14.66 20.84
C VAL A 127 -21.68 -15.48 22.13
N LEU A 128 -22.87 -16.01 22.51
CA LEU A 128 -23.07 -16.75 23.77
C LEU A 128 -22.85 -18.26 23.60
N THR A 129 -23.36 -18.86 22.51
CA THR A 129 -23.29 -20.31 22.31
C THR A 129 -22.06 -20.75 21.53
N GLY A 130 -21.45 -19.86 20.74
CA GLY A 130 -20.36 -20.18 19.81
C GLY A 130 -20.81 -20.89 18.53
N GLU A 131 -22.10 -21.15 18.36
CA GLU A 131 -22.66 -21.74 17.16
C GLU A 131 -22.42 -20.86 15.93
N ILE A 132 -21.96 -21.48 14.82
CA ILE A 132 -21.70 -20.77 13.57
C ILE A 132 -22.82 -21.08 12.57
N LEU A 133 -23.53 -20.04 12.17
CA LEU A 133 -24.50 -20.07 11.08
C LEU A 133 -23.76 -19.86 9.75
N ASP A 134 -23.98 -20.78 8.81
CA ASP A 134 -23.38 -20.77 7.48
C ASP A 134 -24.46 -21.07 6.44
N PHE A 135 -25.10 -20.05 5.92
CA PHE A 135 -26.21 -20.17 4.96
C PHE A 135 -25.73 -20.38 3.52
N PHE A 136 -24.47 -20.03 3.21
CA PHE A 136 -23.97 -19.94 1.84
C PHE A 136 -22.72 -20.79 1.58
N GLY A 137 -22.33 -21.67 2.51
CA GLY A 137 -21.20 -22.59 2.35
C GLY A 137 -19.83 -21.93 2.54
N GLY A 138 -19.77 -20.87 3.34
CA GLY A 138 -18.53 -20.14 3.59
C GLY A 138 -17.44 -20.96 4.28
N LYS A 139 -17.80 -21.92 5.15
CA LYS A 139 -16.83 -22.85 5.77
C LYS A 139 -16.14 -23.72 4.72
N GLU A 140 -16.91 -24.24 3.78
CA GLU A 140 -16.37 -25.08 2.70
C GLU A 140 -15.48 -24.26 1.77
N ASP A 141 -15.87 -23.02 1.44
CA ASP A 141 -15.06 -22.13 0.62
C ASP A 141 -13.73 -21.74 1.30
N ILE A 142 -13.73 -21.57 2.63
CA ILE A 142 -12.49 -21.38 3.41
C ILE A 142 -11.59 -22.62 3.32
N LEU A 143 -12.14 -23.82 3.51
CA LEU A 143 -11.38 -25.08 3.41
C LEU A 143 -10.78 -25.28 2.01
N ARG A 144 -11.53 -24.94 0.97
CA ARG A 144 -11.10 -25.01 -0.43
C ARG A 144 -10.23 -23.82 -0.86
N ARG A 145 -9.99 -22.86 0.02
CA ARG A 145 -9.27 -21.62 -0.28
C ARG A 145 -9.88 -20.86 -1.47
N ARG A 146 -11.19 -20.72 -1.48
CA ARG A 146 -11.96 -20.14 -2.56
C ARG A 146 -12.65 -18.83 -2.11
N ILE A 147 -12.67 -17.83 -2.99
CA ILE A 147 -13.39 -16.58 -2.84
C ILE A 147 -14.59 -16.62 -3.80
N ARG A 148 -15.78 -16.84 -3.26
CA ARG A 148 -17.01 -16.90 -4.00
C ARG A 148 -17.99 -15.84 -3.49
N HIS A 149 -18.64 -15.13 -4.41
CA HIS A 149 -19.71 -14.19 -4.06
C HIS A 149 -20.89 -14.90 -3.39
N VAL A 150 -21.62 -14.16 -2.55
CA VAL A 150 -22.80 -14.73 -1.86
C VAL A 150 -23.98 -14.85 -2.81
N ASN A 151 -24.24 -13.79 -3.59
CA ASN A 151 -25.36 -13.72 -4.51
C ASN A 151 -25.02 -12.80 -5.69
N GLU A 152 -25.36 -13.22 -6.91
CA GLU A 152 -25.06 -12.50 -8.14
C GLU A 152 -25.70 -11.10 -8.17
N THR A 153 -26.98 -10.99 -7.83
CA THR A 153 -27.74 -9.73 -7.90
C THR A 153 -27.15 -8.69 -6.95
N THR A 154 -26.90 -9.07 -5.70
CA THR A 154 -26.35 -8.14 -4.71
C THR A 154 -24.85 -7.86 -4.93
N PHE A 155 -24.11 -8.80 -5.54
CA PHE A 155 -22.68 -8.62 -5.80
C PHE A 155 -22.40 -7.45 -6.74
N VAL A 156 -23.19 -7.34 -7.83
CA VAL A 156 -23.01 -6.29 -8.85
C VAL A 156 -23.44 -4.89 -8.39
N GLU A 157 -24.16 -4.78 -7.27
CA GLU A 157 -24.57 -3.49 -6.71
C GLU A 157 -23.40 -2.63 -6.20
N ASP A 158 -22.30 -3.26 -5.74
CA ASP A 158 -21.10 -2.54 -5.29
C ASP A 158 -19.85 -2.95 -6.09
N PRO A 159 -19.44 -2.15 -7.10
CA PRO A 159 -18.26 -2.44 -7.90
C PRO A 159 -16.95 -2.58 -7.10
N LEU A 160 -16.87 -2.04 -5.88
CA LEU A 160 -15.71 -2.22 -5.02
C LEU A 160 -15.45 -3.69 -4.68
N ARG A 161 -16.46 -4.55 -4.75
CA ARG A 161 -16.33 -6.00 -4.48
C ARG A 161 -15.35 -6.68 -5.42
N VAL A 162 -15.15 -6.19 -6.63
CA VAL A 162 -14.12 -6.67 -7.57
C VAL A 162 -12.73 -6.46 -6.97
N LEU A 163 -12.42 -5.25 -6.49
CA LEU A 163 -11.15 -4.96 -5.85
C LEU A 163 -10.98 -5.73 -4.53
N ARG A 164 -12.07 -5.92 -3.80
CA ARG A 164 -12.07 -6.73 -2.57
C ARG A 164 -11.77 -8.20 -2.85
N ALA A 165 -12.28 -8.77 -3.97
CA ALA A 165 -11.93 -10.13 -4.40
C ALA A 165 -10.43 -10.26 -4.64
N ALA A 166 -9.85 -9.35 -5.44
CA ALA A 166 -8.42 -9.32 -5.72
C ALA A 166 -7.59 -9.12 -4.42
N GLN A 167 -8.04 -8.23 -3.53
CA GLN A 167 -7.38 -7.98 -2.25
C GLN A 167 -7.39 -9.20 -1.34
N PHE A 168 -8.51 -9.91 -1.24
CA PHE A 168 -8.60 -11.12 -0.44
C PHE A 168 -7.78 -12.26 -1.06
N ALA A 169 -7.76 -12.39 -2.39
CA ALA A 169 -6.91 -13.36 -3.09
C ALA A 169 -5.44 -13.15 -2.77
N ALA A 170 -4.96 -11.91 -2.83
CA ALA A 170 -3.58 -11.57 -2.48
C ALA A 170 -3.28 -11.84 -0.99
N ARG A 171 -4.18 -11.42 -0.09
CA ARG A 171 -3.97 -11.47 1.35
C ARG A 171 -4.04 -12.88 1.94
N PHE A 172 -4.95 -13.71 1.43
CA PHE A 172 -5.16 -15.07 1.97
C PHE A 172 -4.51 -16.16 1.12
N GLY A 173 -4.11 -15.87 -0.10
CA GLY A 173 -3.62 -16.86 -1.05
C GLY A 173 -4.74 -17.76 -1.57
N PHE A 174 -5.97 -17.24 -1.62
CA PHE A 174 -7.16 -17.95 -2.11
C PHE A 174 -7.36 -17.68 -3.60
N GLU A 175 -8.07 -18.58 -4.31
CA GLU A 175 -8.45 -18.39 -5.69
C GLU A 175 -9.85 -17.75 -5.78
N VAL A 176 -10.03 -16.82 -6.71
CA VAL A 176 -11.35 -16.27 -7.01
C VAL A 176 -12.09 -17.29 -7.87
N ASP A 177 -13.32 -17.62 -7.44
CA ASP A 177 -14.19 -18.58 -8.12
C ASP A 177 -14.51 -18.12 -9.55
N GLU A 178 -14.60 -19.05 -10.50
CA GLU A 178 -14.80 -18.75 -11.91
C GLU A 178 -16.10 -17.97 -12.20
N GLU A 179 -17.19 -18.27 -11.49
CA GLU A 179 -18.44 -17.52 -11.62
C GLU A 179 -18.27 -16.08 -11.09
N THR A 180 -17.52 -15.91 -10.00
CA THR A 180 -17.18 -14.57 -9.46
C THR A 180 -16.28 -13.79 -10.41
N VAL A 181 -15.33 -14.44 -11.07
CA VAL A 181 -14.48 -13.84 -12.12
C VAL A 181 -15.35 -13.37 -13.29
N ALA A 182 -16.22 -14.25 -13.82
CA ALA A 182 -17.09 -13.92 -14.95
C ALA A 182 -18.04 -12.76 -14.62
N LEU A 183 -18.62 -12.75 -13.43
CA LEU A 183 -19.48 -11.67 -12.95
C LEU A 183 -18.72 -10.35 -12.82
N SER A 184 -17.51 -10.41 -12.25
CA SER A 184 -16.64 -9.23 -12.05
C SER A 184 -16.23 -8.60 -13.37
N SER A 185 -15.97 -9.37 -14.43
CA SER A 185 -15.52 -8.85 -15.72
C SER A 185 -16.54 -7.95 -16.42
N GLY A 186 -17.82 -8.09 -16.08
CA GLY A 186 -18.91 -7.25 -16.63
C GLY A 186 -19.21 -5.98 -15.83
N MET A 187 -18.51 -5.75 -14.72
CA MET A 187 -18.80 -4.62 -13.82
C MET A 187 -18.05 -3.34 -14.23
N ASP A 188 -18.73 -2.19 -14.08
CA ASP A 188 -18.13 -0.87 -14.33
C ASP A 188 -17.53 -0.29 -13.05
N LEU A 189 -16.19 -0.12 -13.02
CA LEU A 189 -15.44 0.43 -11.89
C LEU A 189 -15.19 1.92 -12.01
N SER A 190 -15.56 2.58 -13.11
CA SER A 190 -15.21 3.97 -13.42
C SER A 190 -15.75 5.00 -12.41
N ALA A 191 -16.88 4.70 -11.80
CA ALA A 191 -17.53 5.58 -10.82
C ALA A 191 -16.95 5.45 -9.38
N LEU A 192 -16.02 4.52 -9.13
CA LEU A 192 -15.45 4.35 -7.80
C LEU A 192 -14.55 5.55 -7.43
N PRO A 193 -14.63 6.06 -6.19
CA PRO A 193 -13.69 7.07 -5.72
C PRO A 193 -12.27 6.51 -5.58
N GLY A 194 -11.25 7.28 -6.02
CA GLY A 194 -9.84 6.87 -5.95
C GLY A 194 -9.38 6.50 -4.53
N GLU A 195 -9.90 7.17 -3.52
CA GLU A 195 -9.59 6.88 -2.12
C GLU A 195 -10.07 5.46 -1.70
N ARG A 196 -11.18 4.96 -2.25
CA ARG A 196 -11.64 3.58 -2.00
C ARG A 196 -10.75 2.55 -2.70
N ILE A 197 -10.27 2.89 -3.91
CA ILE A 197 -9.29 2.08 -4.64
C ILE A 197 -8.01 1.96 -3.82
N LEU A 198 -7.49 3.11 -3.34
CA LEU A 198 -6.27 3.13 -2.53
C LEU A 198 -6.39 2.30 -1.26
N LEU A 199 -7.53 2.33 -0.57
CA LEU A 199 -7.76 1.54 0.65
C LEU A 199 -7.67 0.01 0.39
N GLU A 200 -8.22 -0.50 -0.71
CA GLU A 200 -8.11 -1.92 -1.04
C GLU A 200 -6.70 -2.27 -1.55
N LEU A 201 -6.09 -1.39 -2.33
CA LEU A 201 -4.70 -1.51 -2.76
C LEU A 201 -3.73 -1.52 -1.57
N GLU A 202 -3.87 -0.61 -0.62
CA GLU A 202 -3.07 -0.56 0.60
C GLU A 202 -3.14 -1.87 1.38
N LYS A 203 -4.35 -2.43 1.56
CA LYS A 203 -4.52 -3.73 2.24
C LYS A 203 -3.77 -4.85 1.49
N ALA A 204 -3.79 -4.85 0.16
CA ALA A 204 -3.05 -5.82 -0.64
C ALA A 204 -1.54 -5.62 -0.49
N LEU A 205 -1.05 -4.38 -0.67
CA LEU A 205 0.37 -4.05 -0.62
C LEU A 205 0.99 -4.30 0.77
N LEU A 206 0.25 -3.98 1.85
CA LEU A 206 0.79 -4.03 3.20
C LEU A 206 0.52 -5.35 3.94
N LYS A 207 -0.54 -6.10 3.58
CA LYS A 207 -0.94 -7.31 4.33
C LYS A 207 -0.73 -8.62 3.57
N ALA A 208 -0.52 -8.58 2.24
CA ALA A 208 -0.26 -9.79 1.48
C ALA A 208 1.22 -10.19 1.52
N ALA A 209 1.50 -11.50 1.50
CA ALA A 209 2.84 -12.02 1.27
C ALA A 209 3.27 -11.85 -0.20
N ARG A 210 2.29 -11.97 -1.12
CA ARG A 210 2.46 -11.78 -2.56
C ARG A 210 1.44 -10.76 -3.07
N PRO A 211 1.75 -9.45 -2.95
CA PRO A 211 0.84 -8.40 -3.43
C PRO A 211 0.64 -8.40 -4.95
N SER A 212 1.55 -9.01 -5.73
CA SER A 212 1.38 -9.24 -7.18
C SER A 212 0.04 -9.88 -7.52
N ARG A 213 -0.45 -10.80 -6.69
CA ARG A 213 -1.74 -11.49 -6.90
C ARG A 213 -2.93 -10.54 -7.01
N PHE A 214 -2.89 -9.38 -6.37
CA PHE A 214 -3.94 -8.38 -6.52
C PHE A 214 -4.11 -7.97 -7.99
N PHE A 215 -3.01 -7.70 -8.67
CA PHE A 215 -3.01 -7.28 -10.07
C PHE A 215 -3.23 -8.45 -11.02
N GLU A 216 -2.70 -9.62 -10.68
CA GLU A 216 -2.93 -10.86 -11.45
C GLU A 216 -4.42 -11.22 -11.47
N GLU A 217 -5.13 -11.12 -10.34
CA GLU A 217 -6.57 -11.37 -10.26
C GLU A 217 -7.39 -10.28 -10.97
N LEU A 218 -7.01 -8.99 -10.86
CA LEU A 218 -7.65 -7.93 -11.64
C LEU A 218 -7.50 -8.16 -13.15
N ARG A 219 -6.33 -8.61 -13.59
CA ARG A 219 -6.11 -8.99 -14.99
C ARG A 219 -6.98 -10.17 -15.41
N LYS A 220 -7.10 -11.21 -14.56
CA LYS A 220 -7.96 -12.38 -14.80
C LYS A 220 -9.44 -11.99 -14.90
N MET A 221 -9.87 -10.99 -14.13
CA MET A 221 -11.21 -10.42 -14.15
C MET A 221 -11.42 -9.37 -15.27
N ASP A 222 -10.43 -9.11 -16.12
CA ASP A 222 -10.45 -8.05 -17.14
C ASP A 222 -10.73 -6.65 -16.58
N GLN A 223 -10.25 -6.38 -15.35
CA GLN A 223 -10.50 -5.15 -14.58
C GLN A 223 -9.23 -4.36 -14.25
N LEU A 224 -8.12 -4.67 -14.95
CA LEU A 224 -6.84 -3.99 -14.71
C LEU A 224 -6.80 -2.59 -15.35
N SER A 225 -7.33 -2.45 -16.57
CA SER A 225 -7.17 -1.26 -17.40
C SER A 225 -7.81 0.00 -16.85
N GLU A 226 -8.95 -0.12 -16.15
CA GLU A 226 -9.71 1.04 -15.69
C GLU A 226 -8.92 1.88 -14.66
N TRP A 227 -8.33 1.24 -13.67
CA TRP A 227 -7.62 1.91 -12.61
C TRP A 227 -6.09 1.84 -12.70
N PHE A 228 -5.56 0.86 -13.43
CA PHE A 228 -4.14 0.59 -13.55
C PHE A 228 -3.66 0.47 -15.01
N PRO A 229 -4.05 1.42 -15.91
CA PRO A 229 -3.69 1.33 -17.33
C PRO A 229 -2.18 1.42 -17.55
N GLU A 230 -1.44 2.05 -16.64
CA GLU A 230 0.01 2.12 -16.70
C GLU A 230 0.64 0.73 -16.46
N LEU A 231 0.03 -0.11 -15.61
CA LEU A 231 0.46 -1.50 -15.40
C LEU A 231 0.06 -2.40 -16.56
N GLU A 232 -1.16 -2.28 -17.06
CA GLU A 232 -1.62 -3.08 -18.20
C GLU A 232 -0.70 -2.93 -19.40
N LYS A 233 -0.24 -1.70 -19.66
CA LYS A 233 0.68 -1.40 -20.78
C LYS A 233 2.09 -1.96 -20.60
N LEU A 234 2.44 -2.52 -19.45
CA LEU A 234 3.71 -3.24 -19.27
C LEU A 234 3.63 -4.69 -19.78
N ILE A 235 2.42 -5.20 -19.98
CA ILE A 235 2.21 -6.57 -20.47
C ILE A 235 2.75 -6.69 -21.89
N GLY A 236 3.68 -7.63 -22.10
CA GLY A 236 4.30 -7.87 -23.41
C GLY A 236 5.38 -6.84 -23.80
N VAL A 237 5.72 -5.86 -22.94
CA VAL A 237 6.85 -4.96 -23.19
C VAL A 237 8.15 -5.76 -23.02
N PRO A 238 8.92 -5.97 -24.12
CA PRO A 238 10.09 -6.84 -24.06
C PRO A 238 11.27 -6.20 -23.34
N GLN A 239 12.13 -7.05 -22.77
CA GLN A 239 13.34 -6.65 -22.08
C GLN A 239 14.55 -7.42 -22.65
N ASN A 240 15.77 -6.99 -22.32
CA ASN A 240 16.97 -7.73 -22.66
C ASN A 240 17.04 -9.02 -21.83
N ALA A 241 16.89 -10.17 -22.49
CA ALA A 241 16.84 -11.48 -21.83
C ALA A 241 18.11 -11.84 -21.05
N GLN A 242 19.25 -11.22 -21.34
CA GLN A 242 20.50 -11.42 -20.59
C GLN A 242 20.38 -10.87 -19.15
N TYR A 243 19.66 -9.75 -18.95
CA TYR A 243 19.50 -9.08 -17.66
C TYR A 243 18.14 -9.34 -17.03
N HIS A 244 17.16 -9.78 -17.83
CA HIS A 244 15.78 -10.02 -17.45
C HIS A 244 15.30 -11.38 -17.94
N PRO A 245 15.82 -12.49 -17.36
CA PRO A 245 15.45 -13.85 -17.77
C PRO A 245 13.99 -14.21 -17.43
N GLU A 246 13.34 -13.39 -16.59
CA GLU A 246 11.93 -13.54 -16.20
C GLU A 246 10.96 -13.25 -17.34
N GLY A 247 11.31 -12.39 -18.31
CA GLY A 247 10.49 -12.09 -19.48
C GLY A 247 10.17 -10.61 -19.66
N ASP A 248 8.87 -10.26 -19.76
CA ASP A 248 8.44 -8.89 -20.01
C ASP A 248 8.46 -8.00 -18.75
N VAL A 249 8.23 -6.68 -18.95
CA VAL A 249 8.25 -5.70 -17.84
C VAL A 249 7.15 -5.95 -16.81
N TRP A 250 5.98 -6.48 -17.23
CA TRP A 250 4.92 -6.85 -16.29
C TRP A 250 5.38 -7.93 -15.31
N ILE A 251 5.95 -9.02 -15.82
CA ILE A 251 6.42 -10.15 -14.98
C ILE A 251 7.48 -9.63 -14.01
N HIS A 252 8.44 -8.85 -14.51
CA HIS A 252 9.47 -8.22 -13.69
C HIS A 252 8.85 -7.36 -12.57
N THR A 253 7.95 -6.44 -12.91
CA THR A 253 7.30 -5.55 -11.93
C THR A 253 6.55 -6.33 -10.86
N MET A 254 5.85 -7.41 -11.22
CA MET A 254 5.15 -8.27 -10.25
C MET A 254 6.13 -8.97 -9.30
N GLN A 255 7.26 -9.46 -9.80
CA GLN A 255 8.30 -10.07 -8.97
C GLN A 255 8.98 -9.06 -8.07
N VAL A 256 9.34 -7.88 -8.58
CA VAL A 256 9.91 -6.78 -7.77
C VAL A 256 8.96 -6.37 -6.64
N LEU A 257 7.66 -6.31 -6.91
CA LEU A 257 6.65 -5.99 -5.92
C LEU A 257 6.58 -7.03 -4.80
N ASP A 258 6.68 -8.33 -5.14
CA ASP A 258 6.71 -9.41 -4.14
C ASP A 258 8.01 -9.41 -3.32
N GLU A 259 9.16 -9.11 -3.93
CA GLU A 259 10.43 -8.94 -3.21
C GLU A 259 10.38 -7.72 -2.25
N ALA A 260 9.84 -6.59 -2.71
CA ALA A 260 9.66 -5.39 -1.89
C ALA A 260 8.74 -5.66 -0.68
N ALA A 261 7.75 -6.53 -0.83
CA ALA A 261 6.87 -6.92 0.28
C ALA A 261 7.62 -7.58 1.43
N GLY A 262 8.71 -8.30 1.16
CA GLY A 262 9.62 -8.85 2.19
C GLY A 262 10.43 -7.79 2.93
N MET A 263 10.57 -6.59 2.36
CA MET A 263 11.41 -5.51 2.89
C MET A 263 10.59 -4.37 3.51
N ARG A 264 9.28 -4.30 3.29
CA ARG A 264 8.41 -3.17 3.67
C ARG A 264 8.40 -2.82 5.16
N ASN A 265 8.73 -3.78 6.05
CA ASN A 265 8.78 -3.53 7.49
C ASN A 265 10.10 -2.84 7.94
N ALA A 266 11.07 -2.72 7.05
CA ALA A 266 12.35 -2.06 7.30
C ALA A 266 12.37 -0.57 6.89
N VAL A 267 11.27 -0.08 6.27
CA VAL A 267 11.14 1.31 5.80
C VAL A 267 10.20 2.11 6.70
N SER A 268 10.34 3.43 6.69
CA SER A 268 9.50 4.33 7.50
C SER A 268 8.09 4.48 6.94
N GLU A 269 7.96 4.44 5.61
CA GLU A 269 6.70 4.66 4.89
C GLU A 269 6.39 3.46 3.97
N PRO A 270 5.91 2.32 4.55
CA PRO A 270 5.73 1.08 3.82
C PRO A 270 4.87 1.19 2.56
N LEU A 271 3.75 1.92 2.62
CA LEU A 271 2.86 2.11 1.47
C LEU A 271 3.58 2.85 0.33
N TRP A 272 4.31 3.91 0.65
CA TRP A 272 5.01 4.72 -0.34
C TRP A 272 6.12 3.93 -1.02
N PHE A 273 6.84 3.13 -0.23
CA PHE A 273 7.86 2.21 -0.73
C PHE A 273 7.27 1.16 -1.69
N MET A 274 6.15 0.53 -1.30
CA MET A 274 5.47 -0.46 -2.14
C MET A 274 4.92 0.16 -3.45
N LEU A 275 4.39 1.39 -3.39
CA LEU A 275 3.98 2.12 -4.58
C LEU A 275 5.16 2.49 -5.48
N SER A 276 6.35 2.76 -4.89
CA SER A 276 7.58 2.98 -5.66
C SER A 276 8.02 1.70 -6.38
N ALA A 277 7.99 0.55 -5.70
CA ALA A 277 8.28 -0.75 -6.31
C ALA A 277 7.30 -1.08 -7.44
N LEU A 278 6.01 -0.77 -7.27
CA LEU A 278 4.98 -0.99 -8.30
C LEU A 278 5.22 -0.15 -9.56
N SER A 279 5.70 1.08 -9.40
CA SER A 279 5.74 2.07 -10.49
C SER A 279 7.14 2.37 -11.05
N HIS A 280 8.21 1.74 -10.50
CA HIS A 280 9.60 2.07 -10.84
C HIS A 280 9.90 2.00 -12.34
N ASP A 281 9.29 1.05 -13.02
CA ASP A 281 9.51 0.73 -14.43
C ASP A 281 8.40 1.19 -15.39
N PHE A 282 7.46 2.03 -14.95
CA PHE A 282 6.39 2.54 -15.83
C PHE A 282 6.91 3.21 -17.11
N GLY A 283 8.10 3.80 -17.07
CA GLY A 283 8.69 4.44 -18.23
C GLY A 283 9.07 3.47 -19.36
N LYS A 284 9.29 2.19 -19.06
CA LYS A 284 9.66 1.20 -20.08
C LYS A 284 8.61 1.03 -21.17
N GLN A 285 7.31 1.25 -20.86
CA GLN A 285 6.25 1.20 -21.87
C GLN A 285 6.39 2.23 -23.00
N VAL A 286 7.11 3.33 -22.77
CA VAL A 286 7.29 4.43 -23.74
C VAL A 286 8.73 4.59 -24.23
N THR A 287 9.69 3.94 -23.59
CA THR A 287 11.12 4.10 -23.91
C THR A 287 11.76 2.84 -24.48
N THR A 288 11.08 1.68 -24.41
CA THR A 288 11.65 0.44 -24.93
C THR A 288 11.78 0.51 -26.45
N VAL A 289 13.00 0.34 -26.94
CA VAL A 289 13.35 0.29 -28.36
C VAL A 289 14.13 -0.98 -28.67
N ARG A 290 13.96 -1.50 -29.87
CA ARG A 290 14.76 -2.64 -30.36
C ARG A 290 16.00 -2.13 -31.07
N GLU A 291 17.18 -2.59 -30.66
CA GLU A 291 18.45 -2.32 -31.29
C GLU A 291 19.14 -3.65 -31.63
N GLY A 292 19.15 -3.99 -32.90
CA GLY A 292 19.64 -5.31 -33.38
C GLY A 292 18.76 -6.45 -32.83
N GLU A 293 19.35 -7.34 -32.04
CA GLU A 293 18.66 -8.48 -31.42
C GLU A 293 18.27 -8.22 -29.96
N THR A 294 18.58 -7.05 -29.41
CA THR A 294 18.35 -6.71 -28.01
C THR A 294 17.34 -5.58 -27.86
N TYR A 295 16.85 -5.40 -26.63
CA TYR A 295 15.95 -4.32 -26.26
C TYR A 295 16.60 -3.40 -25.22
N HIS A 296 16.39 -2.10 -25.36
CA HIS A 296 16.88 -1.07 -24.46
C HIS A 296 15.76 -0.12 -24.07
N ALA A 297 15.78 0.37 -22.84
CA ALA A 297 14.82 1.35 -22.33
C ALA A 297 15.56 2.55 -21.73
N TYR A 298 16.05 3.41 -22.60
CA TYR A 298 16.87 4.54 -22.20
C TYR A 298 16.07 5.58 -21.44
N ARG A 299 16.60 6.01 -20.29
CA ARG A 299 16.02 7.06 -19.44
C ARG A 299 14.60 6.77 -18.96
N HIS A 300 14.19 5.50 -18.92
CA HIS A 300 12.84 5.12 -18.45
C HIS A 300 12.54 5.65 -17.05
N GLU A 301 13.54 5.79 -16.19
CA GLU A 301 13.45 6.35 -14.85
C GLU A 301 12.98 7.82 -14.85
N LYS A 302 13.23 8.58 -15.93
CA LYS A 302 12.81 9.97 -16.09
C LYS A 302 11.56 10.11 -16.93
N GLU A 303 11.52 9.43 -18.06
CA GLU A 303 10.38 9.47 -18.99
C GLU A 303 9.13 8.81 -18.38
N GLY A 304 9.30 7.98 -17.36
CA GLY A 304 8.22 7.38 -16.56
C GLY A 304 7.55 8.32 -15.57
N LEU A 305 8.21 9.40 -15.12
CA LEU A 305 7.69 10.28 -14.07
C LEU A 305 6.30 10.87 -14.36
N PRO A 306 5.96 11.29 -15.58
CA PRO A 306 4.61 11.74 -15.90
C PRO A 306 3.55 10.63 -15.76
N LEU A 307 3.92 9.37 -16.06
CA LEU A 307 3.05 8.20 -15.94
C LEU A 307 2.77 7.90 -14.46
N VAL A 308 3.82 7.85 -13.65
CA VAL A 308 3.72 7.66 -12.19
C VAL A 308 2.88 8.75 -11.55
N ARG A 309 3.09 10.02 -11.92
CA ARG A 309 2.29 11.15 -11.42
C ARG A 309 0.82 10.98 -11.75
N ARG A 310 0.49 10.61 -12.99
CA ARG A 310 -0.90 10.41 -13.44
C ARG A 310 -1.57 9.27 -12.68
N PHE A 311 -0.88 8.15 -12.51
CA PHE A 311 -1.35 7.01 -11.71
C PHE A 311 -1.68 7.45 -10.28
N LEU A 312 -0.74 8.12 -9.59
CA LEU A 312 -0.94 8.54 -8.20
C LEU A 312 -2.07 9.56 -8.06
N GLN A 313 -2.21 10.51 -8.99
CA GLN A 313 -3.28 11.51 -8.96
C GLN A 313 -4.70 10.91 -9.05
N LYS A 314 -4.85 9.71 -9.63
CA LYS A 314 -6.13 8.99 -9.65
C LYS A 314 -6.53 8.47 -8.28
N ILE A 315 -5.56 8.06 -7.46
CA ILE A 315 -5.82 7.33 -6.20
C ILE A 315 -5.55 8.15 -4.93
N THR A 316 -4.76 9.22 -5.01
CA THR A 316 -4.42 10.04 -3.84
C THR A 316 -4.19 11.52 -4.19
N LYS A 317 -4.39 12.39 -3.19
CA LYS A 317 -4.02 13.81 -3.23
C LYS A 317 -2.83 14.13 -2.33
N GLU A 318 -2.21 13.10 -1.74
CA GLU A 318 -1.11 13.28 -0.79
C GLU A 318 0.18 13.69 -1.50
N VAL A 319 0.60 14.93 -1.29
CA VAL A 319 1.77 15.53 -1.96
C VAL A 319 3.07 14.85 -1.53
N LYS A 320 3.22 14.52 -0.24
CA LYS A 320 4.44 13.89 0.27
C LYS A 320 4.63 12.47 -0.31
N LEU A 321 3.56 11.68 -0.33
CA LEU A 321 3.54 10.37 -0.98
C LEU A 321 3.98 10.50 -2.44
N THR A 322 3.33 11.39 -3.19
CA THR A 322 3.65 11.60 -4.60
C THR A 322 5.12 12.00 -4.81
N SER A 323 5.63 12.91 -4.00
CA SER A 323 7.03 13.36 -4.10
C SER A 323 8.01 12.23 -3.79
N TYR A 324 7.72 11.40 -2.79
CA TYR A 324 8.54 10.25 -2.42
C TYR A 324 8.59 9.23 -3.58
N VAL A 325 7.43 8.80 -4.09
CA VAL A 325 7.37 7.79 -5.16
C VAL A 325 8.06 8.27 -6.43
N LEU A 326 7.87 9.54 -6.83
CA LEU A 326 8.56 10.13 -7.98
C LEU A 326 10.08 10.15 -7.80
N ASN A 327 10.56 10.50 -6.61
CA ASN A 327 11.99 10.54 -6.30
C ASN A 327 12.60 9.13 -6.34
N MET A 328 11.93 8.14 -5.74
CA MET A 328 12.37 6.74 -5.78
C MET A 328 12.42 6.22 -7.22
N THR A 329 11.37 6.48 -8.02
CA THR A 329 11.33 6.10 -9.43
C THR A 329 12.47 6.75 -10.22
N GLU A 330 12.74 8.04 -10.02
CA GLU A 330 13.83 8.72 -10.73
C GLU A 330 15.21 8.13 -10.43
N LEU A 331 15.42 7.68 -9.19
CA LEU A 331 16.74 7.28 -8.70
C LEU A 331 16.97 5.77 -8.66
N HIS A 332 15.95 4.92 -8.86
CA HIS A 332 16.03 3.47 -8.59
C HIS A 332 17.20 2.76 -9.29
N MET A 333 17.59 3.22 -10.48
CA MET A 333 18.70 2.64 -11.23
C MET A 333 20.08 3.03 -10.69
N GLU A 334 20.20 4.20 -10.02
CA GLU A 334 21.50 4.76 -9.66
C GLU A 334 22.30 3.91 -8.65
N PRO A 335 21.70 3.29 -7.60
CA PRO A 335 22.45 2.52 -6.63
C PRO A 335 23.26 1.37 -7.26
N ASN A 336 22.59 0.47 -7.94
CA ASN A 336 23.21 -0.71 -8.55
C ASN A 336 24.18 -0.32 -9.66
N ARG A 337 23.80 0.67 -10.48
CA ARG A 337 24.68 1.20 -11.55
C ARG A 337 25.96 1.80 -10.99
N ASN A 338 25.89 2.62 -9.95
CA ASN A 338 27.10 3.24 -9.34
C ASN A 338 28.07 2.18 -8.80
N VAL A 339 27.58 1.06 -8.27
CA VAL A 339 28.45 -0.04 -7.81
C VAL A 339 29.03 -0.79 -9.00
N HIS A 340 28.20 -1.13 -9.99
CA HIS A 340 28.62 -1.86 -11.18
C HIS A 340 29.71 -1.09 -11.98
N ASP A 341 29.52 0.22 -12.12
CA ASP A 341 30.46 1.09 -12.87
C ASP A 341 31.71 1.48 -12.07
N GLY A 342 31.85 0.99 -10.82
CA GLY A 342 32.96 1.33 -9.93
C GLY A 342 33.03 2.82 -9.60
N ALA A 343 31.88 3.48 -9.47
CA ALA A 343 31.81 4.93 -9.30
C ALA A 343 32.56 5.42 -8.07
N HIS A 344 33.13 6.60 -8.17
CA HIS A 344 33.79 7.25 -7.04
C HIS A 344 32.78 7.65 -5.94
N ILE A 345 33.24 7.73 -4.69
CA ILE A 345 32.46 8.12 -3.50
C ILE A 345 31.57 9.36 -3.73
N LYS A 346 32.03 10.33 -4.52
CA LYS A 346 31.27 11.54 -4.86
C LYS A 346 29.95 11.25 -5.55
N ALA A 347 29.87 10.21 -6.39
CA ALA A 347 28.64 9.83 -7.08
C ALA A 347 27.61 9.31 -6.08
N PHE A 348 28.02 8.44 -5.14
CA PHE A 348 27.15 7.95 -4.06
C PHE A 348 26.65 9.06 -3.16
N MET A 349 27.54 9.98 -2.74
CA MET A 349 27.14 11.13 -1.92
C MET A 349 26.10 12.00 -2.61
N LYS A 350 26.29 12.28 -3.91
CA LYS A 350 25.34 13.06 -4.70
C LYS A 350 24.00 12.33 -4.88
N MET A 351 24.03 11.01 -5.09
CA MET A 351 22.82 10.18 -5.21
C MET A 351 22.02 10.20 -3.90
N PHE A 352 22.67 9.95 -2.76
CA PHE A 352 22.00 9.95 -1.46
C PHE A 352 21.48 11.34 -1.08
N ASP A 353 22.19 12.41 -1.41
CA ASP A 353 21.76 13.79 -1.16
C ASP A 353 20.50 14.19 -1.96
N ARG A 354 20.29 13.58 -3.12
CA ARG A 354 19.08 13.75 -3.94
C ARG A 354 17.93 12.89 -3.47
N SER A 355 18.22 11.80 -2.76
CA SER A 355 17.19 10.86 -2.31
C SER A 355 16.46 11.38 -1.09
N VAL A 356 15.13 11.28 -1.10
CA VAL A 356 14.29 11.59 0.07
C VAL A 356 14.45 10.56 1.19
N SER A 357 14.86 9.32 0.85
CA SER A 357 15.20 8.24 1.80
C SER A 357 16.29 7.35 1.20
N PRO A 358 17.57 7.62 1.49
CA PRO A 358 18.68 6.84 0.95
C PRO A 358 18.62 5.35 1.28
N GLY A 359 18.20 4.99 2.50
CA GLY A 359 18.05 3.60 2.92
C GLY A 359 16.98 2.86 2.12
N ASP A 360 15.81 3.49 1.94
CA ASP A 360 14.71 2.90 1.17
C ASP A 360 15.08 2.76 -0.32
N LEU A 361 15.88 3.70 -0.85
CA LEU A 361 16.38 3.63 -2.23
C LEU A 361 17.28 2.40 -2.44
N ILE A 362 18.13 2.07 -1.47
CA ILE A 362 18.95 0.84 -1.51
C ILE A 362 18.05 -0.40 -1.48
N LEU A 363 17.02 -0.42 -0.64
CA LEU A 363 16.07 -1.53 -0.57
C LEU A 363 15.27 -1.69 -1.86
N LEU A 364 14.88 -0.58 -2.51
CA LEU A 364 14.21 -0.63 -3.81
C LEU A 364 15.12 -1.20 -4.89
N ALA A 365 16.39 -0.77 -4.94
CA ALA A 365 17.38 -1.30 -5.88
C ALA A 365 17.69 -2.79 -5.62
N LYS A 366 17.60 -3.24 -4.35
CA LYS A 366 17.69 -4.65 -4.00
C LYS A 366 16.47 -5.43 -4.49
N ALA A 367 15.26 -4.92 -4.28
CA ALA A 367 14.03 -5.55 -4.76
C ALA A 367 14.02 -5.68 -6.28
N ASP A 368 14.44 -4.64 -7.02
CA ASP A 368 14.62 -4.68 -8.48
C ASP A 368 15.60 -5.78 -8.91
N HIS A 369 16.76 -5.88 -8.25
CA HIS A 369 17.71 -6.94 -8.56
C HIS A 369 17.14 -8.33 -8.28
N MET A 370 16.52 -8.52 -7.12
CA MET A 370 15.96 -9.80 -6.68
C MET A 370 14.71 -10.22 -7.47
N GLY A 371 14.05 -9.30 -8.16
CA GLY A 371 12.91 -9.55 -9.03
C GLY A 371 13.27 -10.16 -10.40
N ARG A 372 14.54 -10.46 -10.68
CA ARG A 372 15.02 -11.03 -11.96
C ARG A 372 15.03 -12.54 -11.94
N ILE A 373 13.87 -13.16 -11.71
CA ILE A 373 13.73 -14.61 -11.53
C ILE A 373 13.10 -15.24 -12.75
N GLY A 374 13.93 -15.80 -13.65
CA GLY A 374 13.50 -16.65 -14.75
C GLY A 374 13.32 -18.11 -14.33
N LYS A 375 12.90 -18.97 -15.26
CA LYS A 375 12.62 -20.39 -14.99
C LYS A 375 13.82 -21.17 -14.43
N GLU A 376 15.04 -20.81 -14.86
CA GLU A 376 16.28 -21.47 -14.47
C GLU A 376 17.09 -20.67 -13.44
N THR A 377 16.54 -19.58 -12.90
CA THR A 377 17.24 -18.72 -11.95
C THR A 377 17.37 -19.40 -10.59
N ASP A 378 18.60 -19.63 -10.17
CA ASP A 378 18.89 -20.00 -8.78
C ASP A 378 18.80 -18.74 -7.89
N ARG A 379 17.74 -18.69 -7.06
CA ARG A 379 17.50 -17.56 -6.16
C ARG A 379 18.63 -17.37 -5.13
N ALA A 380 19.26 -18.43 -4.67
CA ALA A 380 20.37 -18.33 -3.73
C ALA A 380 21.61 -17.75 -4.41
N ALA A 381 21.88 -18.16 -5.64
CA ALA A 381 22.97 -17.58 -6.44
C ALA A 381 22.71 -16.10 -6.77
N LEU A 382 21.45 -15.74 -7.09
CA LEU A 382 21.07 -14.33 -7.33
C LEU A 382 21.28 -13.47 -6.08
N ALA A 383 20.87 -13.98 -4.91
CA ALA A 383 21.11 -13.32 -3.64
C ALA A 383 22.59 -13.15 -3.32
N ALA A 384 23.40 -14.23 -3.50
CA ALA A 384 24.83 -14.19 -3.29
C ALA A 384 25.54 -13.21 -4.24
N ALA A 385 25.07 -13.07 -5.46
CA ALA A 385 25.58 -12.09 -6.43
C ALA A 385 25.29 -10.63 -6.00
N TYR A 386 24.21 -10.40 -5.22
CA TYR A 386 23.87 -9.08 -4.71
C TYR A 386 24.68 -8.68 -3.46
N GLU A 387 25.18 -9.64 -2.68
CA GLU A 387 25.91 -9.36 -1.43
C GLU A 387 27.04 -8.32 -1.56
N PRO A 388 27.95 -8.38 -2.56
CA PRO A 388 28.98 -7.36 -2.73
C PRO A 388 28.40 -5.99 -3.07
N ILE A 389 27.30 -5.94 -3.84
CA ILE A 389 26.63 -4.70 -4.24
C ILE A 389 26.00 -4.07 -3.00
N GLY A 390 25.21 -4.84 -2.24
CA GLY A 390 24.57 -4.40 -1.00
C GLY A 390 25.59 -3.92 0.02
N GLY A 391 26.66 -4.70 0.25
CA GLY A 391 27.72 -4.35 1.18
C GLY A 391 28.41 -3.00 0.83
N ARG A 392 28.62 -2.76 -0.47
CA ARG A 392 29.17 -1.47 -0.93
C ARG A 392 28.20 -0.31 -0.74
N LEU A 393 26.91 -0.51 -1.02
CA LEU A 393 25.89 0.50 -0.81
C LEU A 393 25.75 0.86 0.67
N ASP A 394 25.73 -0.13 1.56
CA ASP A 394 25.67 0.07 3.01
C ASP A 394 26.91 0.79 3.56
N GLU A 395 28.08 0.48 3.03
CA GLU A 395 29.31 1.21 3.36
C GLU A 395 29.18 2.70 2.97
N MET A 396 28.76 2.97 1.76
CA MET A 396 28.61 4.33 1.25
C MET A 396 27.50 5.10 1.97
N LEU A 397 26.43 4.45 2.37
CA LEU A 397 25.36 5.05 3.18
C LEU A 397 25.89 5.47 4.56
N ARG A 398 26.63 4.61 5.24
CA ARG A 398 27.27 4.97 6.52
C ARG A 398 28.21 6.16 6.39
N VAL A 399 28.96 6.25 5.30
CA VAL A 399 29.82 7.42 5.03
C VAL A 399 28.99 8.68 4.83
N TYR A 400 27.88 8.58 4.08
CA TYR A 400 26.96 9.71 3.85
C TYR A 400 26.35 10.19 5.17
N GLU A 401 25.77 9.30 5.95
CA GLU A 401 25.18 9.59 7.26
C GLU A 401 26.22 10.21 8.22
N GLY A 402 27.42 9.65 8.26
CA GLY A 402 28.51 10.18 9.06
C GLY A 402 28.90 11.62 8.68
N ARG A 403 28.81 11.98 7.38
CA ARG A 403 29.02 13.35 6.90
C ARG A 403 27.84 14.26 7.23
N MET A 404 26.61 13.75 7.14
CA MET A 404 25.39 14.51 7.43
C MET A 404 25.14 14.72 8.93
N ASN A 405 25.65 13.84 9.79
CA ASN A 405 25.57 13.96 11.25
C ASN A 405 26.61 14.92 11.85
N ARG A 406 27.61 15.38 11.07
CA ARG A 406 28.58 16.37 11.55
C ARG A 406 28.00 17.79 11.52
N PRO A 407 28.46 18.69 12.43
CA PRO A 407 28.10 20.10 12.35
C PRO A 407 28.36 20.65 10.96
N TYR A 408 27.45 21.42 10.44
CA TYR A 408 27.52 22.03 9.11
C TYR A 408 27.54 23.56 9.23
N LEU A 409 27.98 24.22 8.14
CA LEU A 409 28.00 25.67 8.06
C LEU A 409 26.55 26.20 7.90
N THR A 410 26.22 27.20 8.71
CA THR A 410 24.90 27.84 8.71
C THR A 410 25.03 29.32 8.31
N GLY A 411 23.89 29.96 8.03
CA GLY A 411 23.89 31.42 7.79
C GLY A 411 24.42 32.22 8.97
N LYS A 412 24.27 31.73 10.21
CA LYS A 412 24.82 32.36 11.41
C LYS A 412 26.36 32.42 11.38
N ASP A 413 27.01 31.34 10.96
CA ASP A 413 28.46 31.27 10.83
C ASP A 413 28.99 32.29 9.81
N LEU A 414 28.27 32.51 8.71
CA LEU A 414 28.61 33.50 7.71
C LEU A 414 28.47 34.93 8.26
N ILE A 415 27.41 35.21 9.06
CA ILE A 415 27.20 36.50 9.72
C ILE A 415 28.33 36.78 10.73
N GLU A 416 28.67 35.80 11.57
CA GLU A 416 29.74 35.89 12.54
C GLU A 416 31.12 36.11 11.85
N ALA A 417 31.29 35.61 10.63
CA ALA A 417 32.45 35.84 9.79
C ALA A 417 32.41 37.16 9.01
N GLY A 418 31.41 38.03 9.25
CA GLY A 418 31.32 39.38 8.68
C GLY A 418 30.63 39.45 7.31
N VAL A 419 30.01 38.35 6.83
CA VAL A 419 29.30 38.39 5.55
C VAL A 419 27.89 38.97 5.77
N LYS A 420 27.52 39.99 4.98
CA LYS A 420 26.19 40.60 5.05
C LYS A 420 25.13 39.68 4.48
N PRO A 421 23.95 39.47 5.15
CA PRO A 421 22.84 38.71 4.61
C PRO A 421 22.39 39.23 3.23
N GLY A 422 22.19 38.30 2.29
CA GLY A 422 21.81 38.65 0.94
C GLY A 422 21.78 37.40 0.01
N PRO A 423 21.58 37.58 -1.31
CA PRO A 423 21.53 36.48 -2.28
C PRO A 423 22.77 35.57 -2.27
N VAL A 424 23.91 36.11 -1.88
CA VAL A 424 25.18 35.37 -1.74
C VAL A 424 25.08 34.20 -0.75
N PHE A 425 24.18 34.27 0.25
CA PHE A 425 24.01 33.22 1.25
C PHE A 425 23.56 31.91 0.64
N THR A 426 22.58 31.93 -0.26
CA THR A 426 22.07 30.71 -0.93
C THR A 426 23.21 30.02 -1.67
N TYR A 427 24.04 30.81 -2.37
CA TYR A 427 25.15 30.28 -3.13
C TYR A 427 26.31 29.79 -2.22
N ALA A 428 26.63 30.54 -1.17
CA ALA A 428 27.64 30.18 -0.20
C ALA A 428 27.31 28.92 0.59
N LEU A 429 26.08 28.79 1.09
CA LEU A 429 25.63 27.63 1.81
C LEU A 429 25.51 26.38 0.90
N GLY A 430 25.09 26.56 -0.36
CA GLY A 430 25.15 25.51 -1.36
C GLY A 430 26.54 25.00 -1.67
N TYR A 431 27.54 25.91 -1.69
CA TYR A 431 28.96 25.55 -1.84
C TYR A 431 29.50 24.82 -0.61
N ALA A 432 29.19 25.31 0.60
CA ALA A 432 29.56 24.68 1.86
C ALA A 432 28.96 23.26 1.97
N HIS A 433 27.72 23.06 1.54
CA HIS A 433 27.09 21.74 1.48
C HIS A 433 27.82 20.76 0.54
N LYS A 434 28.27 21.24 -0.63
CA LYS A 434 29.11 20.42 -1.54
C LYS A 434 30.45 20.02 -0.88
N LEU A 435 31.06 20.90 -0.09
CA LEU A 435 32.26 20.59 0.68
C LEU A 435 31.98 19.57 1.78
N ARG A 436 30.82 19.68 2.46
CA ARG A 436 30.34 18.70 3.43
C ARG A 436 30.18 17.33 2.80
N LEU A 437 29.51 17.22 1.64
CA LEU A 437 29.40 16.01 0.87
C LEU A 437 30.77 15.43 0.45
N ALA A 438 31.77 16.27 0.23
CA ALA A 438 33.13 15.84 -0.02
C ALA A 438 33.91 15.40 1.25
N GLY A 439 33.32 15.57 2.45
CA GLY A 439 33.90 15.16 3.72
C GLY A 439 34.84 16.20 4.34
N VAL A 440 34.84 17.45 3.86
CA VAL A 440 35.65 18.55 4.36
C VAL A 440 35.21 18.95 5.77
N SER A 441 36.14 19.28 6.67
CA SER A 441 35.83 19.73 8.03
C SER A 441 35.05 21.04 8.05
N ARG A 442 34.29 21.33 9.12
CA ARG A 442 33.48 22.55 9.22
C ARG A 442 34.34 23.81 9.15
N GLU A 443 35.50 23.81 9.79
CA GLU A 443 36.46 24.95 9.80
C GLU A 443 36.98 25.22 8.38
N GLU A 444 37.33 24.17 7.66
CA GLU A 444 37.80 24.26 6.30
C GLU A 444 36.68 24.62 5.32
N GLN A 445 35.42 24.13 5.54
CA GLN A 445 34.23 24.57 4.80
C GLN A 445 34.05 26.09 4.92
N LEU A 446 34.18 26.66 6.15
CA LEU A 446 34.06 28.11 6.37
C LEU A 446 35.15 28.85 5.61
N SER A 447 36.41 28.45 5.78
CA SER A 447 37.58 29.08 5.12
C SER A 447 37.43 29.12 3.59
N GLN A 448 37.09 27.95 2.99
CA GLN A 448 36.91 27.83 1.54
C GLN A 448 35.71 28.63 1.04
N THR A 449 34.60 28.64 1.80
CA THR A 449 33.37 29.40 1.45
C THR A 449 33.63 30.91 1.47
N LEU A 450 34.32 31.42 2.50
CA LEU A 450 34.71 32.83 2.56
C LEU A 450 35.69 33.22 1.43
N GLY A 451 36.62 32.32 1.10
CA GLY A 451 37.51 32.48 -0.05
C GLY A 451 36.79 32.58 -1.39
N MET A 452 35.70 31.79 -1.54
CA MET A 452 34.86 31.83 -2.73
C MET A 452 34.06 33.13 -2.83
N ILE A 453 33.44 33.61 -1.73
CA ILE A 453 32.73 34.90 -1.69
C ILE A 453 33.64 36.04 -2.11
N ARG A 454 34.82 36.14 -1.49
CA ARG A 454 35.83 37.22 -1.81
C ARG A 454 36.27 37.20 -3.27
N LYS A 455 36.31 36.05 -3.94
CA LYS A 455 36.66 35.97 -5.36
C LYS A 455 35.52 36.42 -6.26
N GLN A 456 34.27 36.28 -5.81
CA GLN A 456 33.09 36.73 -6.54
C GLN A 456 32.96 38.25 -6.47
N ASP A 457 33.13 38.84 -5.28
CA ASP A 457 33.12 40.29 -5.08
C ASP A 457 34.16 41.01 -5.97
N ARG A 458 35.37 40.41 -6.13
CA ARG A 458 36.43 40.95 -6.99
C ARG A 458 36.20 40.85 -8.51
N ARG A 459 35.17 40.12 -8.93
CA ARG A 459 34.79 39.98 -10.35
C ARG A 459 33.64 40.91 -10.74
N GLU A 460 32.95 41.45 -9.76
CA GLU A 460 31.85 42.38 -9.92
C GLU A 460 32.29 43.85 -9.79
N ASP A 461 33.51 44.07 -9.24
CA ASP A 461 34.24 45.34 -9.31
C ASP A 461 35.13 45.40 -10.59
#